data_af858e2e6d09ad5af1485fbdf44fd79c
#
_entry.id   af858e2e6d09ad5af1485fbdf44fd79c
#
_cell.length_a   1.000
_cell.length_b   1.000
_cell.length_c   1.000
_cell.angle_alpha   90.00
_cell.angle_beta   90.00
_cell.angle_gamma   90.00
#
_symmetry.space_group_name_H-M   'P 1'
#
loop_
_entity.id
_entity.type
_entity.pdbx_description
1 polymer ?
#
loop_
_entity_poly.entity_id
_entity_poly.type
_entity_poly.pdbx_seq_one_letter_code
_entity_poly.pdbx_strand_id
1 'polypeptide(L)'
;YKRLKDNKGGAVFFDPLSVGISTALIETGRKDKMPIIAVNHGKTAGQRGDVFPYYFMPGINTYDEHSIMMHFIGDVLEGDRSKLKGKKIAMLFHGSPYGREAIMFMDMMCKKHGCEHTAIEVPHPGNEQQSQWLKIRKMKPDYVLLRGWGVMNPVAMQTAVRTGFSVGRLIGNIWSNSDGDVIPAGDAAEGYYAITTHPAGRVAQVIDDIVDTVYKAGKGDLADKSRIGSVYWNLGVLAGVFHTEALKTAQDRFGPKVNSAQVRWGFENLRLDKSALDALGATGLVPEINITCMDHVGGHLAKFQQWDAGKRQWKVASDWIEGDVALSQAIIDEGAEKYAADNGIKKRDCSNEEDRDNFDL
;
A
#
# COMPACT_ATOMS: atom_id res chain seq x y z
N TYR A 1 21.71 0.32 -2.26
CA TYR A 1 21.53 -1.06 -2.72
C TYR A 1 22.88 -1.78 -2.83
N LYS A 2 23.77 -1.41 -3.77
CA LYS A 2 25.07 -2.10 -4.01
C LYS A 2 25.87 -2.30 -2.72
N ARG A 3 26.09 -1.21 -1.95
CA ARG A 3 26.83 -1.28 -0.69
C ARG A 3 26.25 -2.31 0.30
N LEU A 4 24.94 -2.39 0.42
CA LEU A 4 24.26 -3.31 1.34
C LEU A 4 24.31 -4.76 0.82
N LYS A 5 24.13 -4.96 -0.50
CA LYS A 5 24.22 -6.27 -1.13
C LYS A 5 25.61 -6.90 -0.97
N ASP A 6 26.66 -6.08 -1.14
CA ASP A 6 28.06 -6.53 -1.12
C ASP A 6 28.68 -6.51 0.28
N ASN A 7 27.95 -6.11 1.32
CA ASN A 7 28.42 -6.06 2.71
C ASN A 7 28.47 -7.46 3.34
N LYS A 8 29.09 -7.58 4.51
CA LYS A 8 29.29 -8.83 5.26
C LYS A 8 27.98 -9.64 5.37
N GLY A 9 27.96 -10.81 4.75
CA GLY A 9 26.81 -11.71 4.74
C GLY A 9 25.83 -11.50 3.58
N GLY A 10 25.93 -10.40 2.81
CA GLY A 10 25.03 -10.12 1.69
C GLY A 10 23.60 -9.76 2.12
N ALA A 11 22.67 -9.89 1.18
CA ALA A 11 21.23 -9.74 1.40
C ALA A 11 20.48 -10.78 0.58
N VAL A 12 19.32 -11.22 1.04
CA VAL A 12 18.48 -12.20 0.32
C VAL A 12 17.20 -11.55 -0.24
N PHE A 13 16.89 -10.33 0.16
CA PHE A 13 15.89 -9.43 -0.43
C PHE A 13 16.21 -7.98 -0.06
N PHE A 14 15.53 -7.03 -0.67
CA PHE A 14 15.68 -5.61 -0.42
C PHE A 14 14.31 -4.92 -0.41
N ASP A 15 13.98 -4.23 0.69
CA ASP A 15 12.71 -3.51 0.87
C ASP A 15 12.95 -1.99 0.99
N PRO A 16 13.03 -1.25 -0.13
CA PRO A 16 13.15 0.20 -0.11
C PRO A 16 11.78 0.84 0.05
N LEU A 17 11.58 1.64 1.09
CA LEU A 17 10.33 2.36 1.33
C LEU A 17 10.20 3.57 0.38
N SER A 18 10.17 3.33 -0.94
CA SER A 18 10.06 4.37 -1.96
C SER A 18 9.68 3.79 -3.32
N VAL A 19 8.58 4.28 -3.92
CA VAL A 19 8.17 3.91 -5.28
C VAL A 19 9.28 4.20 -6.31
N GLY A 20 9.91 5.37 -6.22
CA GLY A 20 10.98 5.75 -7.15
C GLY A 20 12.20 4.83 -7.05
N ILE A 21 12.61 4.46 -5.84
CA ILE A 21 13.77 3.58 -5.62
C ILE A 21 13.42 2.15 -6.02
N SER A 22 12.27 1.62 -5.59
CA SER A 22 11.86 0.25 -5.93
C SER A 22 11.72 0.07 -7.45
N THR A 23 11.12 1.03 -8.14
CA THR A 23 10.99 1.02 -9.60
C THR A 23 12.35 1.09 -10.31
N ALA A 24 13.27 1.93 -9.84
CA ALA A 24 14.62 2.03 -10.40
C ALA A 24 15.46 0.75 -10.20
N LEU A 25 15.08 -0.08 -9.23
CA LEU A 25 15.77 -1.34 -8.92
C LEU A 25 15.19 -2.56 -9.66
N ILE A 26 14.09 -2.45 -10.42
CA ILE A 26 13.44 -3.59 -11.09
C ILE A 26 14.45 -4.41 -11.90
N GLU A 27 15.14 -3.77 -12.86
CA GLU A 27 16.10 -4.48 -13.73
C GLU A 27 17.37 -4.89 -12.97
N THR A 28 17.80 -4.11 -11.99
CA THR A 28 18.94 -4.47 -11.14
C THR A 28 18.60 -5.68 -10.27
N GLY A 29 17.41 -5.71 -9.66
CA GLY A 29 16.95 -6.83 -8.87
C GLY A 29 16.83 -8.10 -9.71
N ARG A 30 16.28 -7.99 -10.93
CA ARG A 30 16.20 -9.10 -11.88
C ARG A 30 17.59 -9.64 -12.22
N LYS A 31 18.52 -8.78 -12.63
CA LYS A 31 19.91 -9.17 -12.96
C LYS A 31 20.65 -9.82 -11.79
N ASP A 32 20.47 -9.29 -10.59
CA ASP A 32 21.12 -9.78 -9.38
C ASP A 32 20.34 -10.93 -8.72
N LYS A 33 19.20 -11.35 -9.29
CA LYS A 33 18.28 -12.36 -8.72
C LYS A 33 17.87 -11.99 -7.29
N MET A 34 17.65 -10.68 -7.04
CA MET A 34 17.36 -10.10 -5.74
C MET A 34 15.92 -9.63 -5.66
N PRO A 35 15.06 -10.24 -4.84
CA PRO A 35 13.70 -9.73 -4.62
C PRO A 35 13.74 -8.28 -4.12
N ILE A 36 13.05 -7.41 -4.84
CA ILE A 36 12.78 -6.03 -4.44
C ILE A 36 11.34 -6.00 -3.93
N ILE A 37 11.19 -5.72 -2.66
CA ILE A 37 9.90 -5.72 -1.99
C ILE A 37 9.41 -4.28 -1.83
N ALA A 38 8.15 -4.04 -2.06
CA ALA A 38 7.53 -2.71 -1.93
C ALA A 38 6.14 -2.86 -1.29
N VAL A 39 6.12 -3.10 0.02
CA VAL A 39 4.87 -3.37 0.76
C VAL A 39 3.88 -2.22 0.60
N ASN A 40 2.68 -2.52 0.09
CA ASN A 40 1.59 -1.54 -0.15
C ASN A 40 1.94 -0.38 -1.09
N HIS A 41 2.95 -0.52 -1.94
CA HIS A 41 3.30 0.51 -2.92
C HIS A 41 4.08 -0.10 -4.10
N GLY A 42 4.51 0.73 -5.05
CA GLY A 42 5.35 0.30 -6.16
C GLY A 42 4.74 0.60 -7.53
N LYS A 43 5.34 0.04 -8.57
CA LYS A 43 4.83 0.12 -9.95
C LYS A 43 3.75 -0.96 -10.13
N THR A 44 2.49 -0.56 -10.31
CA THR A 44 1.34 -1.49 -10.29
C THR A 44 1.43 -2.61 -11.35
N ALA A 45 1.97 -2.34 -12.54
CA ALA A 45 2.25 -3.39 -13.54
C ALA A 45 3.17 -4.50 -13.02
N GLY A 46 3.98 -4.22 -11.99
CA GLY A 46 4.87 -5.18 -11.33
C GLY A 46 4.14 -6.29 -10.57
N GLN A 47 2.81 -6.24 -10.45
CA GLN A 47 1.99 -7.36 -9.98
C GLN A 47 2.19 -8.62 -10.84
N ARG A 48 2.44 -8.45 -12.15
CA ARG A 48 2.66 -9.54 -13.09
C ARG A 48 4.06 -10.15 -12.92
N GLY A 49 4.19 -11.15 -12.07
CA GLY A 49 5.46 -11.82 -11.79
C GLY A 49 6.03 -12.65 -12.94
N ASP A 50 5.22 -12.97 -13.96
CA ASP A 50 5.71 -13.54 -15.22
C ASP A 50 6.61 -12.57 -16.00
N VAL A 51 6.39 -11.26 -15.83
CA VAL A 51 7.22 -10.17 -16.41
C VAL A 51 8.23 -9.64 -15.39
N PHE A 52 7.84 -9.55 -14.12
CA PHE A 52 8.62 -8.95 -13.03
C PHE A 52 8.99 -9.96 -11.93
N PRO A 53 9.78 -11.01 -12.25
CA PRO A 53 9.98 -12.15 -11.35
C PRO A 53 10.61 -11.80 -9.99
N TYR A 54 11.30 -10.68 -9.88
CA TYR A 54 11.99 -10.24 -8.65
C TYR A 54 11.43 -8.95 -8.09
N TYR A 55 10.17 -8.60 -8.40
CA TYR A 55 9.53 -7.39 -7.89
C TYR A 55 8.19 -7.72 -7.24
N PHE A 56 8.03 -7.41 -5.96
CA PHE A 56 6.86 -7.80 -5.15
C PHE A 56 6.25 -6.59 -4.47
N MET A 57 4.92 -6.57 -4.36
CA MET A 57 4.15 -5.52 -3.69
C MET A 57 3.13 -6.12 -2.71
N PRO A 58 3.56 -6.90 -1.70
CA PRO A 58 2.62 -7.56 -0.78
C PRO A 58 1.63 -6.57 -0.16
N GLY A 59 0.35 -6.94 -0.17
CA GLY A 59 -0.72 -6.15 0.42
C GLY A 59 -1.69 -5.58 -0.59
N ILE A 60 -1.52 -4.34 -1.00
CA ILE A 60 -2.34 -3.68 -2.04
C ILE A 60 -1.47 -2.88 -3.02
N ASN A 61 -1.93 -2.79 -4.26
CA ASN A 61 -1.36 -1.89 -5.26
C ASN A 61 -2.14 -0.56 -5.34
N THR A 62 -1.69 0.35 -6.21
CA THR A 62 -2.33 1.67 -6.38
C THR A 62 -3.79 1.58 -6.86
N TYR A 63 -4.13 0.61 -7.69
CA TYR A 63 -5.48 0.47 -8.23
C TYR A 63 -6.42 -0.17 -7.21
N ASP A 64 -5.94 -1.16 -6.44
CA ASP A 64 -6.67 -1.66 -5.27
C ASP A 64 -7.01 -0.53 -4.31
N GLU A 65 -6.00 0.26 -3.91
CA GLU A 65 -6.16 1.39 -3.01
C GLU A 65 -7.30 2.30 -3.44
N HIS A 66 -7.31 2.73 -4.71
CA HIS A 66 -8.31 3.70 -5.19
C HIS A 66 -9.68 3.06 -5.40
N SER A 67 -9.77 1.81 -5.84
CA SER A 67 -11.05 1.12 -5.91
C SER A 67 -11.66 0.88 -4.52
N ILE A 68 -10.85 0.52 -3.53
CA ILE A 68 -11.27 0.37 -2.14
C ILE A 68 -11.76 1.71 -1.58
N MET A 69 -11.07 2.84 -1.87
CA MET A 69 -11.54 4.16 -1.47
C MET A 69 -12.90 4.49 -2.07
N MET A 70 -13.13 4.17 -3.35
CA MET A 70 -14.43 4.39 -4.02
C MET A 70 -15.51 3.45 -3.46
N HIS A 71 -15.18 2.20 -3.16
CA HIS A 71 -16.08 1.25 -2.51
C HIS A 71 -16.48 1.74 -1.10
N PHE A 72 -15.52 2.24 -0.31
CA PHE A 72 -15.81 2.82 1.00
C PHE A 72 -16.75 4.00 0.91
N ILE A 73 -16.52 4.92 -0.03
CA ILE A 73 -17.44 6.06 -0.24
C ILE A 73 -18.84 5.56 -0.56
N GLY A 74 -18.98 4.65 -1.52
CA GLY A 74 -20.27 4.15 -1.96
C GLY A 74 -21.00 3.35 -0.91
N ASP A 75 -20.36 2.30 -0.40
CA ASP A 75 -21.02 1.31 0.45
C ASP A 75 -21.16 1.76 1.91
N VAL A 76 -20.14 2.50 2.44
CA VAL A 76 -20.10 2.87 3.86
C VAL A 76 -20.63 4.30 4.05
N LEU A 77 -20.10 5.29 3.34
CA LEU A 77 -20.48 6.69 3.57
C LEU A 77 -21.83 7.05 2.95
N GLU A 78 -22.11 6.53 1.76
CA GLU A 78 -23.40 6.77 1.06
C GLU A 78 -24.41 5.64 1.33
N GLY A 79 -23.97 4.48 1.86
CA GLY A 79 -24.78 3.30 2.18
C GLY A 79 -25.20 2.44 0.99
N ASP A 80 -24.82 2.82 -0.24
CA ASP A 80 -25.01 2.03 -1.46
C ASP A 80 -24.09 2.57 -2.57
N ARG A 81 -23.34 1.67 -3.21
CA ARG A 81 -22.37 2.00 -4.27
C ARG A 81 -23.02 2.63 -5.51
N SER A 82 -24.30 2.36 -5.77
CA SER A 82 -25.04 2.98 -6.87
C SER A 82 -25.18 4.50 -6.72
N LYS A 83 -25.08 5.02 -5.48
CA LYS A 83 -25.10 6.45 -5.18
C LYS A 83 -23.83 7.22 -5.59
N LEU A 84 -22.80 6.51 -6.06
CA LEU A 84 -21.65 7.14 -6.71
C LEU A 84 -22.05 7.81 -8.04
N LYS A 85 -23.14 7.38 -8.65
CA LYS A 85 -23.66 7.98 -9.89
C LYS A 85 -23.95 9.46 -9.71
N GLY A 86 -23.34 10.28 -10.58
CA GLY A 86 -23.47 11.75 -10.55
C GLY A 86 -22.62 12.45 -9.49
N LYS A 87 -21.89 11.72 -8.63
CA LYS A 87 -20.96 12.34 -7.67
C LYS A 87 -19.77 12.96 -8.39
N LYS A 88 -19.25 14.04 -7.82
CA LYS A 88 -18.01 14.69 -8.25
C LYS A 88 -16.88 14.30 -7.30
N ILE A 89 -15.90 13.62 -7.83
CA ILE A 89 -14.72 13.15 -7.07
C ILE A 89 -13.50 13.94 -7.54
N ALA A 90 -12.87 14.68 -6.64
CA ALA A 90 -11.58 15.29 -6.92
C ALA A 90 -10.47 14.41 -6.34
N MET A 91 -9.39 14.18 -7.07
CA MET A 91 -8.18 13.56 -6.55
C MET A 91 -7.09 14.63 -6.42
N LEU A 92 -6.76 15.00 -5.18
CA LEU A 92 -5.66 15.91 -4.86
C LEU A 92 -4.39 15.07 -4.72
N PHE A 93 -3.48 15.14 -5.69
CA PHE A 93 -2.33 14.24 -5.76
C PHE A 93 -0.99 14.98 -5.75
N HIS A 94 0.02 14.32 -5.17
CA HIS A 94 1.40 14.82 -5.17
C HIS A 94 2.01 14.76 -6.57
N GLY A 95 2.66 15.84 -6.99
CA GLY A 95 3.29 16.01 -8.31
C GLY A 95 4.51 15.12 -8.54
N SER A 96 4.33 13.80 -8.49
CA SER A 96 5.35 12.76 -8.67
C SER A 96 4.80 11.58 -9.47
N PRO A 97 5.65 10.66 -9.95
CA PRO A 97 5.19 9.41 -10.58
C PRO A 97 4.19 8.65 -9.69
N TYR A 98 4.46 8.56 -8.38
CA TYR A 98 3.53 7.99 -7.40
C TYR A 98 2.13 8.64 -7.45
N GLY A 99 2.06 9.96 -7.42
CA GLY A 99 0.78 10.67 -7.42
C GLY A 99 -0.01 10.48 -8.71
N ARG A 100 0.68 10.46 -9.85
CA ARG A 100 0.05 10.38 -11.19
C ARG A 100 -0.46 9.00 -11.56
N GLU A 101 0.05 7.94 -10.96
CA GLU A 101 -0.25 6.55 -11.36
C GLU A 101 -1.76 6.22 -11.28
N ALA A 102 -2.48 6.81 -10.33
CA ALA A 102 -3.89 6.54 -10.12
C ALA A 102 -4.85 7.26 -11.09
N ILE A 103 -4.39 8.27 -11.85
CA ILE A 103 -5.29 9.16 -12.61
C ILE A 103 -6.14 8.38 -13.61
N MET A 104 -5.51 7.59 -14.47
CA MET A 104 -6.20 6.81 -15.49
C MET A 104 -7.17 5.80 -14.87
N PHE A 105 -6.76 5.14 -13.80
CA PHE A 105 -7.62 4.19 -13.10
C PHE A 105 -8.85 4.87 -12.48
N MET A 106 -8.69 6.05 -11.89
CA MET A 106 -9.81 6.83 -11.35
C MET A 106 -10.79 7.28 -12.44
N ASP A 107 -10.31 7.65 -13.63
CA ASP A 107 -11.18 7.95 -14.77
C ASP A 107 -12.03 6.73 -15.16
N MET A 108 -11.43 5.52 -15.15
CA MET A 108 -12.15 4.27 -15.43
C MET A 108 -13.13 3.90 -14.32
N MET A 109 -12.76 4.07 -13.05
CA MET A 109 -13.65 3.87 -11.92
C MET A 109 -14.87 4.78 -12.01
N CYS A 110 -14.67 6.06 -12.27
CA CYS A 110 -15.79 6.99 -12.43
C CYS A 110 -16.63 6.70 -13.67
N LYS A 111 -16.03 6.27 -14.77
CA LYS A 111 -16.79 5.78 -15.95
C LYS A 111 -17.67 4.57 -15.59
N LYS A 112 -17.15 3.60 -14.82
CA LYS A 112 -17.89 2.41 -14.38
C LYS A 112 -19.08 2.77 -13.49
N HIS A 113 -18.89 3.67 -12.54
CA HIS A 113 -19.90 4.02 -11.54
C HIS A 113 -20.74 5.25 -11.90
N GLY A 114 -20.47 5.91 -13.04
CA GLY A 114 -21.20 7.09 -13.48
C GLY A 114 -20.91 8.35 -12.68
N CYS A 115 -19.73 8.46 -12.04
CA CYS A 115 -19.25 9.66 -11.36
C CYS A 115 -18.39 10.54 -12.29
N GLU A 116 -18.08 11.77 -11.84
CA GLU A 116 -17.14 12.67 -12.49
C GLU A 116 -15.83 12.69 -11.71
N HIS A 117 -14.69 12.46 -12.39
CA HIS A 117 -13.36 12.55 -11.79
C HIS A 117 -12.62 13.80 -12.24
N THR A 118 -11.88 14.45 -11.33
CA THR A 118 -10.95 15.53 -11.64
C THR A 118 -9.67 15.39 -10.86
N ALA A 119 -8.56 15.22 -11.55
CA ALA A 119 -7.24 15.21 -10.95
C ALA A 119 -6.69 16.63 -10.75
N ILE A 120 -6.13 16.90 -9.57
CA ILE A 120 -5.57 18.20 -9.17
C ILE A 120 -4.18 17.98 -8.59
N GLU A 121 -3.17 18.45 -9.31
CA GLU A 121 -1.77 18.29 -8.90
C GLU A 121 -1.37 19.32 -7.83
N VAL A 122 -0.66 18.84 -6.81
CA VAL A 122 0.10 19.66 -5.85
C VAL A 122 1.56 19.47 -6.16
N PRO A 123 2.30 20.53 -6.54
CA PRO A 123 3.74 20.43 -6.80
C PRO A 123 4.53 19.96 -5.57
N HIS A 124 5.61 19.22 -5.80
CA HIS A 124 6.56 18.87 -4.74
C HIS A 124 7.15 20.14 -4.08
N PRO A 125 7.30 20.19 -2.76
CA PRO A 125 7.11 19.15 -1.74
C PRO A 125 5.69 19.03 -1.17
N GLY A 126 4.71 19.78 -1.68
CA GLY A 126 3.32 19.65 -1.26
C GLY A 126 2.85 20.64 -0.20
N ASN A 127 3.67 21.61 0.22
CA ASN A 127 3.33 22.60 1.25
C ASN A 127 2.52 23.80 0.71
N GLU A 128 2.50 24.04 -0.60
CA GLU A 128 1.75 25.15 -1.21
C GLU A 128 0.52 24.61 -1.94
N GLN A 129 -0.66 24.73 -1.32
CA GLN A 129 -1.90 24.14 -1.83
C GLN A 129 -3.06 25.13 -1.97
N GLN A 130 -2.83 26.41 -1.73
CA GLN A 130 -3.91 27.42 -1.69
C GLN A 130 -4.71 27.46 -3.01
N SER A 131 -4.01 27.44 -4.15
CA SER A 131 -4.65 27.51 -5.48
C SER A 131 -5.49 26.25 -5.79
N GLN A 132 -5.00 25.08 -5.37
CA GLN A 132 -5.70 23.81 -5.53
C GLN A 132 -7.00 23.80 -4.73
N TRP A 133 -6.95 24.23 -3.47
CA TRP A 133 -8.13 24.27 -2.61
C TRP A 133 -9.13 25.35 -3.04
N LEU A 134 -8.71 26.48 -3.61
CA LEU A 134 -9.60 27.43 -4.24
C LEU A 134 -10.31 26.84 -5.47
N LYS A 135 -9.60 26.02 -6.27
CA LYS A 135 -10.20 25.26 -7.38
C LYS A 135 -11.22 24.24 -6.86
N ILE A 136 -10.88 23.46 -5.81
CA ILE A 136 -11.80 22.52 -5.15
C ILE A 136 -13.04 23.23 -4.64
N ARG A 137 -12.88 24.36 -3.96
CA ARG A 137 -14.00 25.18 -3.48
C ARG A 137 -14.94 25.64 -4.61
N LYS A 138 -14.37 26.04 -5.76
CA LYS A 138 -15.16 26.42 -6.93
C LYS A 138 -15.87 25.23 -7.58
N MET A 139 -15.23 24.08 -7.64
CA MET A 139 -15.78 22.85 -8.20
C MET A 139 -16.89 22.24 -7.35
N LYS A 140 -16.81 22.40 -6.03
CA LYS A 140 -17.72 21.79 -5.04
C LYS A 140 -17.83 20.28 -5.24
N PRO A 141 -16.72 19.51 -5.16
CA PRO A 141 -16.80 18.06 -5.27
C PRO A 141 -17.51 17.48 -4.05
N ASP A 142 -18.13 16.31 -4.22
CA ASP A 142 -18.74 15.56 -3.13
C ASP A 142 -17.68 14.98 -2.20
N TYR A 143 -16.56 14.48 -2.76
CA TYR A 143 -15.42 13.94 -2.05
C TYR A 143 -14.10 14.38 -2.67
N VAL A 144 -13.06 14.42 -1.83
CA VAL A 144 -11.67 14.62 -2.25
C VAL A 144 -10.86 13.40 -1.81
N LEU A 145 -10.21 12.73 -2.75
CA LEU A 145 -9.21 11.69 -2.45
C LEU A 145 -7.86 12.37 -2.29
N LEU A 146 -7.23 12.20 -1.14
CA LEU A 146 -5.89 12.72 -0.86
C LEU A 146 -4.85 11.65 -1.20
N ARG A 147 -4.20 11.79 -2.36
CA ARG A 147 -3.06 10.97 -2.75
C ARG A 147 -1.76 11.71 -2.50
N GLY A 148 -1.48 11.91 -1.23
CA GLY A 148 -0.34 12.66 -0.72
C GLY A 148 0.61 11.79 0.10
N TRP A 149 1.68 12.43 0.58
CA TRP A 149 2.60 11.90 1.58
C TRP A 149 3.35 13.07 2.26
N GLY A 150 3.85 12.81 3.48
CA GLY A 150 4.66 13.79 4.21
C GLY A 150 3.94 15.10 4.47
N VAL A 151 4.63 16.24 4.31
CA VAL A 151 4.10 17.58 4.62
C VAL A 151 2.83 17.94 3.85
N MET A 152 2.59 17.32 2.70
CA MET A 152 1.38 17.55 1.90
C MET A 152 0.11 17.22 2.69
N ASN A 153 0.14 16.19 3.53
CA ASN A 153 -1.05 15.67 4.22
C ASN A 153 -1.61 16.62 5.29
N PRO A 154 -0.85 17.05 6.30
CA PRO A 154 -1.36 18.01 7.29
C PRO A 154 -1.75 19.35 6.66
N VAL A 155 -1.00 19.81 5.64
CA VAL A 155 -1.34 21.04 4.93
C VAL A 155 -2.65 20.91 4.15
N ALA A 156 -2.95 19.73 3.57
CA ALA A 156 -4.21 19.46 2.90
C ALA A 156 -5.39 19.58 3.87
N MET A 157 -5.33 18.93 5.04
CA MET A 157 -6.38 18.99 6.06
C MET A 157 -6.61 20.41 6.56
N GLN A 158 -5.54 21.12 6.92
CA GLN A 158 -5.63 22.51 7.39
C GLN A 158 -6.21 23.44 6.32
N THR A 159 -5.82 23.27 5.05
CA THR A 159 -6.29 24.14 3.98
C THR A 159 -7.71 23.80 3.55
N ALA A 160 -8.12 22.51 3.63
CA ALA A 160 -9.50 22.10 3.45
C ALA A 160 -10.42 22.84 4.41
N VAL A 161 -10.13 22.82 5.71
CA VAL A 161 -10.93 23.52 6.74
C VAL A 161 -10.94 25.02 6.48
N ARG A 162 -9.80 25.66 6.22
CA ARG A 162 -9.72 27.11 5.91
C ARG A 162 -10.54 27.52 4.71
N THR A 163 -10.71 26.63 3.72
CA THR A 163 -11.51 26.90 2.52
C THR A 163 -12.97 26.47 2.64
N GLY A 164 -13.37 25.93 3.80
CA GLY A 164 -14.74 25.50 4.10
C GLY A 164 -15.09 24.12 3.54
N PHE A 165 -14.10 23.27 3.23
CA PHE A 165 -14.33 21.88 2.85
C PHE A 165 -14.39 20.98 4.09
N SER A 166 -15.38 20.08 4.14
CA SER A 166 -15.54 19.13 5.25
C SER A 166 -14.47 18.06 5.21
N VAL A 167 -13.66 17.94 6.25
CA VAL A 167 -12.61 16.92 6.36
C VAL A 167 -13.15 15.50 6.40
N GLY A 168 -14.38 15.28 6.89
CA GLY A 168 -15.06 13.98 6.79
C GLY A 168 -15.41 13.55 5.35
N ARG A 169 -15.16 14.41 4.35
CA ARG A 169 -15.23 14.09 2.91
C ARG A 169 -13.85 14.09 2.23
N LEU A 170 -12.79 14.26 2.99
CA LEU A 170 -11.41 14.12 2.56
C LEU A 170 -10.94 12.71 2.94
N ILE A 171 -10.75 11.86 1.95
CA ILE A 171 -10.41 10.45 2.13
C ILE A 171 -8.95 10.25 1.81
N GLY A 172 -8.17 9.84 2.79
CA GLY A 172 -6.73 9.68 2.67
C GLY A 172 -6.29 8.32 2.13
N ASN A 173 -5.20 8.36 1.40
CA ASN A 173 -4.50 7.16 0.93
C ASN A 173 -3.68 6.51 2.06
N ILE A 174 -3.02 5.38 1.76
CA ILE A 174 -2.23 4.62 2.73
C ILE A 174 -0.99 5.38 3.26
N TRP A 175 -0.53 6.42 2.57
CA TRP A 175 0.60 7.27 2.97
C TRP A 175 0.15 8.60 3.58
N SER A 176 -1.15 8.72 3.90
CA SER A 176 -1.74 9.87 4.62
C SER A 176 -2.58 9.41 5.82
N ASN A 177 -2.26 8.27 6.38
CA ASN A 177 -3.01 7.58 7.43
C ASN A 177 -2.30 7.52 8.78
N SER A 178 -1.19 8.24 8.96
CA SER A 178 -0.35 8.12 10.16
C SER A 178 -0.58 9.24 11.18
N ASP A 179 -0.13 8.98 12.40
CA ASP A 179 -0.10 10.00 13.47
C ASP A 179 0.76 11.21 13.06
N GLY A 180 1.81 10.97 12.25
CA GLY A 180 2.66 12.02 11.69
C GLY A 180 1.94 12.94 10.71
N ASP A 181 0.81 12.52 10.15
CA ASP A 181 -0.01 13.30 9.23
C ASP A 181 -1.09 14.11 9.98
N VAL A 182 -1.79 13.46 10.92
CA VAL A 182 -2.97 14.04 11.57
C VAL A 182 -2.63 14.89 12.80
N ILE A 183 -1.59 14.55 13.56
CA ILE A 183 -1.19 15.33 14.76
C ILE A 183 -0.76 16.76 14.39
N PRO A 184 0.08 16.99 13.35
CA PRO A 184 0.42 18.35 12.93
C PRO A 184 -0.76 19.13 12.35
N ALA A 185 -1.79 18.44 11.84
CA ALA A 185 -3.01 19.10 11.36
C ALA A 185 -3.89 19.62 12.50
N GLY A 186 -3.74 19.07 13.72
CA GLY A 186 -4.50 19.48 14.89
C GLY A 186 -6.00 19.21 14.73
N ASP A 187 -6.84 20.13 15.19
CA ASP A 187 -8.30 20.03 15.09
C ASP A 187 -8.81 19.96 13.63
N ALA A 188 -7.99 20.40 12.67
CA ALA A 188 -8.34 20.30 11.26
C ALA A 188 -8.39 18.85 10.74
N ALA A 189 -7.88 17.88 11.51
CA ALA A 189 -7.97 16.46 11.17
C ALA A 189 -9.21 15.76 11.76
N GLU A 190 -10.05 16.44 12.56
CA GLU A 190 -11.22 15.80 13.19
C GLU A 190 -12.16 15.19 12.15
N GLY A 191 -12.43 13.89 12.32
CA GLY A 191 -13.31 13.13 11.42
C GLY A 191 -12.68 12.72 10.08
N TYR A 192 -11.38 12.96 9.88
CA TYR A 192 -10.66 12.53 8.69
C TYR A 192 -10.62 11.02 8.54
N TYR A 193 -10.92 10.51 7.33
CA TYR A 193 -10.83 9.09 7.01
C TYR A 193 -9.57 8.78 6.22
N ALA A 194 -8.94 7.63 6.51
CA ALA A 194 -7.83 7.13 5.71
C ALA A 194 -7.88 5.60 5.58
N ILE A 195 -7.46 5.11 4.40
CA ILE A 195 -7.31 3.67 4.14
C ILE A 195 -6.11 3.11 4.87
N THR A 196 -6.20 1.86 5.33
CA THR A 196 -5.09 1.15 5.97
C THR A 196 -5.18 -0.36 5.75
N THR A 197 -4.03 -1.02 5.58
CA THR A 197 -3.89 -2.49 5.64
C THR A 197 -3.37 -2.93 7.01
N HIS A 198 -3.00 -1.99 7.89
CA HIS A 198 -2.37 -2.22 9.19
C HIS A 198 -2.91 -1.18 10.20
N PRO A 199 -4.15 -1.36 10.71
CA PRO A 199 -4.81 -0.39 11.55
C PRO A 199 -3.99 0.02 12.77
N ALA A 200 -4.16 1.27 13.22
CA ALA A 200 -3.55 1.75 14.46
C ALA A 200 -4.10 1.01 15.69
N GLY A 201 -3.31 0.99 16.75
CA GLY A 201 -3.65 0.36 18.02
C GLY A 201 -3.00 -1.02 18.20
N ARG A 202 -3.21 -1.59 19.38
CA ARG A 202 -2.78 -2.97 19.71
C ARG A 202 -3.89 -3.94 19.28
N VAL A 203 -4.08 -4.05 17.97
CA VAL A 203 -5.24 -4.72 17.36
C VAL A 203 -5.04 -6.23 17.15
N ALA A 204 -3.86 -6.77 17.47
CA ALA A 204 -3.50 -8.16 17.26
C ALA A 204 -2.52 -8.65 18.32
N GLN A 205 -2.58 -9.95 18.66
CA GLN A 205 -1.76 -10.59 19.68
C GLN A 205 -0.25 -10.45 19.41
N VAL A 206 0.19 -10.52 18.15
CA VAL A 206 1.60 -10.37 17.77
C VAL A 206 2.23 -9.05 18.26
N ILE A 207 1.44 -7.99 18.41
CA ILE A 207 1.91 -6.71 18.95
C ILE A 207 2.24 -6.86 20.42
N ASP A 208 1.37 -7.53 21.18
CA ASP A 208 1.57 -7.80 22.60
C ASP A 208 2.77 -8.72 22.81
N ASP A 209 2.92 -9.75 22.00
CA ASP A 209 4.05 -10.68 22.04
C ASP A 209 5.39 -9.96 21.79
N ILE A 210 5.43 -9.02 20.82
CA ILE A 210 6.62 -8.19 20.59
C ILE A 210 6.92 -7.31 21.79
N VAL A 211 5.90 -6.69 22.41
CA VAL A 211 6.10 -5.89 23.62
C VAL A 211 6.66 -6.74 24.74
N ASP A 212 6.13 -7.93 24.94
CA ASP A 212 6.50 -8.82 26.04
C ASP A 212 7.87 -9.48 25.86
N THR A 213 8.19 -9.89 24.65
CA THR A 213 9.44 -10.62 24.38
C THR A 213 10.62 -9.73 23.98
N VAL A 214 10.37 -8.61 23.31
CA VAL A 214 11.43 -7.72 22.82
C VAL A 214 11.59 -6.50 23.71
N TYR A 215 10.53 -5.72 23.93
CA TYR A 215 10.64 -4.46 24.68
C TYR A 215 10.83 -4.66 26.18
N LYS A 216 10.13 -5.62 26.81
CA LYS A 216 10.36 -5.96 28.21
C LYS A 216 11.75 -6.57 28.47
N ALA A 217 12.32 -7.23 27.47
CA ALA A 217 13.70 -7.74 27.53
C ALA A 217 14.77 -6.67 27.25
N GLY A 218 14.37 -5.40 27.04
CA GLY A 218 15.29 -4.30 26.74
C GLY A 218 15.95 -4.35 25.37
N LYS A 219 15.42 -5.14 24.42
CA LYS A 219 15.99 -5.35 23.07
C LYS A 219 15.35 -4.46 21.99
N GLY A 220 14.27 -3.77 22.30
CA GLY A 220 13.61 -2.87 21.36
C GLY A 220 14.33 -1.52 21.27
N ASP A 221 14.48 -1.00 20.05
CA ASP A 221 15.21 0.25 19.76
C ASP A 221 14.29 1.44 19.46
N LEU A 222 13.05 1.43 19.93
CA LEU A 222 12.14 2.57 19.80
C LEU A 222 12.31 3.53 20.98
N ALA A 223 12.85 4.72 20.73
CA ALA A 223 13.10 5.73 21.74
C ALA A 223 11.81 6.18 22.44
N ASP A 224 10.75 6.40 21.68
CA ASP A 224 9.43 6.78 22.19
C ASP A 224 8.48 5.57 22.17
N LYS A 225 8.37 4.87 23.29
CA LYS A 225 7.51 3.69 23.43
C LYS A 225 6.01 3.97 23.30
N SER A 226 5.57 5.24 23.40
CA SER A 226 4.17 5.60 23.17
C SER A 226 3.75 5.39 21.71
N ARG A 227 4.71 5.26 20.80
CA ARG A 227 4.47 4.99 19.37
C ARG A 227 4.24 3.52 19.06
N ILE A 228 4.37 2.60 20.00
CA ILE A 228 4.02 1.19 19.82
C ILE A 228 2.53 1.10 19.48
N GLY A 229 2.22 0.45 18.35
CA GLY A 229 0.86 0.40 17.82
C GLY A 229 0.44 1.64 16.99
N SER A 230 1.34 2.62 16.77
CA SER A 230 1.07 3.64 15.73
C SER A 230 1.03 3.01 14.35
N VAL A 231 0.40 3.69 13.38
CA VAL A 231 0.19 3.12 12.03
C VAL A 231 1.50 2.66 11.40
N TYR A 232 2.55 3.50 11.41
CA TYR A 232 3.83 3.11 10.79
C TYR A 232 4.62 2.09 11.61
N TRP A 233 4.40 2.00 12.93
CA TRP A 233 4.96 0.91 13.72
C TRP A 233 4.30 -0.42 13.32
N ASN A 234 2.96 -0.42 13.18
CA ASN A 234 2.20 -1.58 12.71
C ASN A 234 2.54 -1.96 11.26
N LEU A 235 2.86 -1.00 10.38
CA LEU A 235 3.40 -1.28 9.05
C LEU A 235 4.71 -2.08 9.14
N GLY A 236 5.60 -1.73 10.08
CA GLY A 236 6.82 -2.48 10.31
C GLY A 236 6.56 -3.93 10.75
N VAL A 237 5.54 -4.15 11.61
CA VAL A 237 5.14 -5.51 12.01
C VAL A 237 4.57 -6.29 10.84
N LEU A 238 3.67 -5.68 10.05
CA LEU A 238 3.10 -6.28 8.85
C LEU A 238 4.20 -6.69 7.85
N ALA A 239 5.13 -5.79 7.54
CA ALA A 239 6.25 -6.10 6.67
C ALA A 239 7.12 -7.24 7.24
N GLY A 240 7.37 -7.23 8.55
CA GLY A 240 8.09 -8.30 9.25
C GLY A 240 7.40 -9.65 9.12
N VAL A 241 6.07 -9.71 9.22
CA VAL A 241 5.28 -10.94 8.99
C VAL A 241 5.49 -11.45 7.56
N PHE A 242 5.32 -10.58 6.55
CA PHE A 242 5.49 -11.00 5.15
C PHE A 242 6.90 -11.52 4.86
N HIS A 243 7.92 -10.80 5.31
CA HIS A 243 9.31 -11.18 5.09
C HIS A 243 9.67 -12.50 5.78
N THR A 244 9.25 -12.65 7.04
CA THR A 244 9.58 -13.83 7.84
C THR A 244 8.88 -15.07 7.29
N GLU A 245 7.60 -14.99 6.97
CA GLU A 245 6.85 -16.14 6.47
C GLU A 245 7.28 -16.53 5.05
N ALA A 246 7.61 -15.57 4.16
CA ALA A 246 8.20 -15.89 2.87
C ALA A 246 9.58 -16.57 3.02
N LEU A 247 10.40 -16.10 3.95
CA LEU A 247 11.69 -16.72 4.24
C LEU A 247 11.52 -18.14 4.80
N LYS A 248 10.60 -18.36 5.74
CA LYS A 248 10.28 -19.70 6.29
C LYS A 248 9.79 -20.64 5.19
N THR A 249 8.87 -20.18 4.34
CA THR A 249 8.36 -20.94 3.18
C THR A 249 9.50 -21.40 2.27
N ALA A 250 10.48 -20.53 2.02
CA ALA A 250 11.68 -20.91 1.26
C ALA A 250 12.56 -21.92 2.03
N GLN A 251 12.76 -21.72 3.33
CA GLN A 251 13.57 -22.61 4.17
C GLN A 251 12.97 -24.01 4.32
N ASP A 252 11.65 -24.10 4.42
CA ASP A 252 10.94 -25.39 4.50
C ASP A 252 11.17 -26.23 3.24
N ARG A 253 11.30 -25.59 2.07
CA ARG A 253 11.58 -26.31 0.81
C ARG A 253 13.05 -26.57 0.57
N PHE A 254 13.94 -25.59 0.83
CA PHE A 254 15.34 -25.62 0.38
C PHE A 254 16.35 -25.83 1.52
N GLY A 255 15.88 -25.90 2.77
CA GLY A 255 16.71 -25.99 3.96
C GLY A 255 17.08 -24.63 4.56
N PRO A 256 17.80 -24.62 5.70
CA PRO A 256 17.98 -23.42 6.53
C PRO A 256 18.82 -22.31 5.90
N LYS A 257 19.60 -22.62 4.86
CA LYS A 257 20.41 -21.64 4.13
C LYS A 257 19.81 -21.42 2.75
N VAL A 258 19.13 -20.29 2.56
CA VAL A 258 18.52 -19.93 1.28
C VAL A 258 19.25 -18.74 0.67
N ASN A 259 19.32 -18.72 -0.67
CA ASN A 259 19.77 -17.57 -1.44
C ASN A 259 18.58 -16.70 -1.90
N SER A 260 18.87 -15.56 -2.50
CA SER A 260 17.87 -14.59 -2.93
C SER A 260 16.88 -15.15 -3.97
N ALA A 261 17.33 -16.01 -4.89
CA ALA A 261 16.45 -16.64 -5.86
C ALA A 261 15.46 -17.63 -5.20
N GLN A 262 15.91 -18.37 -4.18
CA GLN A 262 15.05 -19.23 -3.38
C GLN A 262 14.06 -18.43 -2.52
N VAL A 263 14.46 -17.24 -2.04
CA VAL A 263 13.56 -16.33 -1.32
C VAL A 263 12.49 -15.75 -2.27
N ARG A 264 12.82 -15.50 -3.54
CA ARG A 264 11.79 -15.20 -4.57
C ARG A 264 10.71 -16.28 -4.58
N TRP A 265 11.12 -17.55 -4.64
CA TRP A 265 10.17 -18.68 -4.61
C TRP A 265 9.33 -18.68 -3.33
N GLY A 266 9.93 -18.35 -2.19
CA GLY A 266 9.21 -18.21 -0.92
C GLY A 266 8.13 -17.14 -0.96
N PHE A 267 8.41 -15.98 -1.57
CA PHE A 267 7.40 -14.95 -1.78
C PHE A 267 6.28 -15.41 -2.72
N GLU A 268 6.59 -16.04 -3.86
CA GLU A 268 5.58 -16.54 -4.81
C GLU A 268 4.71 -17.69 -4.24
N ASN A 269 5.11 -18.26 -3.13
CA ASN A 269 4.37 -19.30 -2.42
C ASN A 269 3.89 -18.86 -1.02
N LEU A 270 3.93 -17.57 -0.73
CA LEU A 270 3.44 -17.02 0.53
C LEU A 270 1.92 -17.11 0.59
N ARG A 271 1.42 -17.84 1.60
CA ARG A 271 0.01 -18.05 1.88
C ARG A 271 -0.25 -17.71 3.34
N LEU A 272 -0.95 -16.61 3.58
CA LEU A 272 -1.42 -16.21 4.90
C LEU A 272 -2.94 -16.15 4.87
N ASP A 273 -3.56 -17.32 4.98
CA ASP A 273 -5.00 -17.44 5.19
C ASP A 273 -5.36 -17.15 6.65
N LYS A 274 -6.64 -17.14 6.94
CA LYS A 274 -7.15 -16.91 8.30
C LYS A 274 -6.49 -17.82 9.34
N SER A 275 -6.28 -19.10 9.04
CA SER A 275 -5.67 -20.06 9.97
C SER A 275 -4.20 -19.73 10.26
N ALA A 276 -3.45 -19.37 9.23
CA ALA A 276 -2.05 -18.94 9.37
C ALA A 276 -1.96 -17.64 10.17
N LEU A 277 -2.82 -16.67 9.90
CA LEU A 277 -2.86 -15.41 10.63
C LEU A 277 -3.24 -15.59 12.10
N ASP A 278 -4.22 -16.46 12.40
CA ASP A 278 -4.59 -16.81 13.77
C ASP A 278 -3.40 -17.47 14.51
N ALA A 279 -2.69 -18.40 13.87
CA ALA A 279 -1.51 -19.04 14.45
C ALA A 279 -0.33 -18.07 14.71
N LEU A 280 -0.20 -17.01 13.91
CA LEU A 280 0.80 -15.96 14.08
C LEU A 280 0.36 -14.88 15.08
N GLY A 281 -0.88 -14.92 15.55
CA GLY A 281 -1.45 -13.83 16.35
C GLY A 281 -1.60 -12.52 15.58
N ALA A 282 -1.65 -12.58 14.24
CA ALA A 282 -1.63 -11.41 13.34
C ALA A 282 -3.03 -11.04 12.81
N THR A 283 -4.06 -11.81 13.15
CA THR A 283 -5.46 -11.54 12.76
C THR A 283 -5.90 -10.16 13.22
N GLY A 284 -6.48 -9.39 12.31
CA GLY A 284 -6.92 -8.01 12.55
C GLY A 284 -5.88 -6.95 12.19
N LEU A 285 -4.59 -7.28 12.23
CA LEU A 285 -3.49 -6.40 11.82
C LEU A 285 -3.06 -6.63 10.37
N VAL A 286 -2.98 -7.89 9.95
CA VAL A 286 -2.49 -8.29 8.63
C VAL A 286 -3.67 -8.81 7.81
N PRO A 287 -3.87 -8.37 6.54
CA PRO A 287 -4.87 -8.96 5.66
C PRO A 287 -4.45 -10.37 5.20
N GLU A 288 -5.42 -11.15 4.74
CA GLU A 288 -5.11 -12.41 4.06
C GLU A 288 -4.29 -12.14 2.81
N ILE A 289 -3.26 -12.98 2.57
CA ILE A 289 -2.30 -12.85 1.48
C ILE A 289 -2.16 -14.18 0.75
N ASN A 290 -2.22 -14.14 -0.58
CA ASN A 290 -2.01 -15.27 -1.45
C ASN A 290 -1.16 -14.87 -2.67
N ILE A 291 0.14 -14.71 -2.48
CA ILE A 291 1.08 -14.32 -3.55
C ILE A 291 1.35 -15.51 -4.46
N THR A 292 1.27 -15.30 -5.76
CA THR A 292 1.52 -16.32 -6.79
C THR A 292 2.49 -15.78 -7.84
N CYS A 293 2.99 -16.66 -8.72
CA CYS A 293 3.78 -16.24 -9.88
C CYS A 293 3.09 -15.19 -10.76
N MET A 294 1.76 -15.21 -10.85
CA MET A 294 0.98 -14.24 -11.66
C MET A 294 0.54 -13.01 -10.86
N ASP A 295 0.56 -13.10 -9.54
CA ASP A 295 0.10 -12.02 -8.66
C ASP A 295 1.08 -11.81 -7.51
N HIS A 296 1.95 -10.83 -7.64
CA HIS A 296 2.94 -10.42 -6.64
C HIS A 296 2.40 -9.42 -5.60
N VAL A 297 1.08 -9.16 -5.59
CA VAL A 297 0.37 -8.38 -4.56
C VAL A 297 -0.30 -9.28 -3.55
N GLY A 298 -1.16 -10.18 -4.01
CA GLY A 298 -1.77 -11.27 -3.26
C GLY A 298 -2.79 -10.89 -2.19
N GLY A 299 -2.99 -9.59 -1.87
CA GLY A 299 -3.85 -9.12 -0.79
C GLY A 299 -5.18 -8.54 -1.25
N HIS A 300 -5.14 -7.43 -1.95
CA HIS A 300 -6.29 -6.70 -2.50
C HIS A 300 -7.35 -6.24 -1.48
N LEU A 301 -7.00 -6.24 -0.18
CA LEU A 301 -7.89 -5.92 0.94
C LEU A 301 -7.34 -4.77 1.79
N ALA A 302 -8.20 -3.84 2.17
CA ALA A 302 -7.86 -2.81 3.16
C ALA A 302 -9.08 -2.42 4.00
N LYS A 303 -8.84 -1.70 5.09
CA LYS A 303 -9.85 -1.11 5.97
C LYS A 303 -9.77 0.40 5.92
N PHE A 304 -10.77 1.05 6.53
CA PHE A 304 -10.69 2.47 6.85
C PHE A 304 -10.59 2.70 8.34
N GLN A 305 -9.90 3.75 8.68
CA GLN A 305 -9.88 4.31 10.03
C GLN A 305 -10.24 5.78 9.98
N GLN A 306 -10.85 6.28 11.07
CA GLN A 306 -11.24 7.67 11.26
C GLN A 306 -10.48 8.28 12.41
N TRP A 307 -9.97 9.49 12.24
CA TRP A 307 -9.26 10.21 13.30
C TRP A 307 -10.23 10.91 14.26
N ASP A 308 -10.00 10.72 15.55
CA ASP A 308 -10.62 11.45 16.65
C ASP A 308 -9.56 12.39 17.25
N ALA A 309 -9.62 13.67 16.87
CA ALA A 309 -8.63 14.66 17.28
C ALA A 309 -8.72 14.95 18.80
N GLY A 310 -9.91 14.88 19.38
CA GLY A 310 -10.13 15.08 20.81
C GLY A 310 -9.48 14.01 21.68
N LYS A 311 -9.50 12.76 21.22
CA LYS A 311 -8.85 11.62 21.89
C LYS A 311 -7.46 11.33 21.36
N ARG A 312 -7.05 11.98 20.26
CA ARG A 312 -5.78 11.76 19.53
C ARG A 312 -5.58 10.28 19.20
N GLN A 313 -6.60 9.65 18.62
CA GLN A 313 -6.57 8.23 18.27
C GLN A 313 -7.32 7.94 16.98
N TRP A 314 -6.87 6.92 16.28
CA TRP A 314 -7.59 6.32 15.18
C TRP A 314 -8.64 5.33 15.68
N LYS A 315 -9.80 5.29 15.01
CA LYS A 315 -10.84 4.29 15.21
C LYS A 315 -11.05 3.54 13.89
N VAL A 316 -11.13 2.22 13.93
CA VAL A 316 -11.51 1.43 12.76
C VAL A 316 -12.93 1.84 12.33
N ALA A 317 -13.10 2.16 11.06
CA ALA A 317 -14.33 2.71 10.48
C ALA A 317 -14.98 1.78 9.45
N SER A 318 -14.35 0.67 9.08
CA SER A 318 -14.93 -0.36 8.20
C SER A 318 -14.38 -1.75 8.51
N ASP A 319 -15.06 -2.78 8.01
CA ASP A 319 -14.48 -4.10 7.80
C ASP A 319 -13.48 -4.08 6.64
N TRP A 320 -12.88 -5.23 6.32
CA TRP A 320 -12.05 -5.40 5.13
C TRP A 320 -12.89 -5.19 3.87
N ILE A 321 -12.42 -4.33 2.99
CA ILE A 321 -13.04 -4.02 1.70
C ILE A 321 -12.08 -4.49 0.61
N GLU A 322 -12.61 -5.22 -0.37
CA GLU A 322 -11.86 -5.72 -1.52
C GLU A 322 -11.79 -4.68 -2.65
N GLY A 323 -10.64 -4.63 -3.32
CA GLY A 323 -10.42 -3.82 -4.50
C GLY A 323 -11.17 -4.36 -5.73
N ASP A 324 -11.29 -3.51 -6.76
CA ASP A 324 -11.87 -3.93 -8.06
C ASP A 324 -10.80 -4.58 -8.94
N VAL A 325 -10.38 -5.79 -8.53
CA VAL A 325 -9.31 -6.55 -9.20
C VAL A 325 -9.64 -6.78 -10.68
N ALA A 326 -10.90 -7.05 -11.01
CA ALA A 326 -11.32 -7.29 -12.40
C ALA A 326 -11.14 -6.04 -13.29
N LEU A 327 -11.39 -4.84 -12.75
CA LEU A 327 -11.18 -3.60 -13.49
C LEU A 327 -9.70 -3.26 -13.63
N SER A 328 -8.91 -3.49 -12.58
CA SER A 328 -7.48 -3.16 -12.57
C SER A 328 -6.66 -4.10 -13.45
N GLN A 329 -7.06 -5.38 -13.57
CA GLN A 329 -6.29 -6.41 -14.24
C GLN A 329 -5.97 -6.07 -15.71
N ALA A 330 -6.93 -5.55 -16.45
CA ALA A 330 -6.72 -5.19 -17.87
C ALA A 330 -5.60 -4.13 -18.05
N ILE A 331 -5.55 -3.13 -17.16
CA ILE A 331 -4.52 -2.09 -17.19
C ILE A 331 -3.16 -2.64 -16.75
N ILE A 332 -3.17 -3.52 -15.74
CA ILE A 332 -1.98 -4.19 -15.24
C ILE A 332 -1.37 -5.03 -16.35
N ASP A 333 -2.20 -5.80 -17.05
CA ASP A 333 -1.78 -6.65 -18.16
C ASP A 333 -1.19 -5.83 -19.31
N GLU A 334 -1.88 -4.78 -19.76
CA GLU A 334 -1.38 -3.88 -20.81
C GLU A 334 -0.03 -3.25 -20.41
N GLY A 335 0.06 -2.76 -19.17
CA GLY A 335 1.28 -2.15 -18.65
C GLY A 335 2.47 -3.11 -18.55
N ALA A 336 2.22 -4.36 -18.16
CA ALA A 336 3.23 -5.41 -18.09
C ALA A 336 3.66 -5.89 -19.48
N GLU A 337 2.73 -6.12 -20.40
CA GLU A 337 3.02 -6.50 -21.78
C GLU A 337 3.85 -5.42 -22.49
N LYS A 338 3.45 -4.15 -22.33
CA LYS A 338 4.21 -3.04 -22.88
C LYS A 338 5.62 -3.00 -22.30
N TYR A 339 5.78 -3.18 -20.99
CA TYR A 339 7.09 -3.19 -20.36
C TYR A 339 7.96 -4.34 -20.87
N ALA A 340 7.39 -5.54 -21.03
CA ALA A 340 8.08 -6.69 -21.57
C ALA A 340 8.57 -6.43 -23.01
N ALA A 341 7.72 -5.85 -23.87
CA ALA A 341 8.07 -5.51 -25.24
C ALA A 341 9.17 -4.44 -25.31
N ASP A 342 9.02 -3.34 -24.55
CA ASP A 342 9.97 -2.21 -24.55
C ASP A 342 11.37 -2.63 -24.06
N ASN A 343 11.47 -3.65 -23.20
CA ASN A 343 12.72 -4.10 -22.57
C ASN A 343 13.21 -5.48 -23.09
N GLY A 344 12.53 -6.07 -24.09
CA GLY A 344 12.91 -7.37 -24.66
C GLY A 344 12.85 -8.53 -23.66
N ILE A 345 11.88 -8.47 -22.70
CA ILE A 345 11.76 -9.47 -21.64
C ILE A 345 11.01 -10.70 -22.16
N LYS A 346 11.63 -11.87 -22.03
CA LYS A 346 10.94 -13.16 -22.20
C LYS A 346 10.12 -13.43 -20.93
N LYS A 347 8.80 -13.56 -21.09
CA LYS A 347 7.89 -13.87 -19.98
C LYS A 347 8.07 -15.31 -19.51
N ARG A 348 7.91 -15.56 -18.23
CA ARG A 348 7.83 -16.90 -17.64
C ARG A 348 6.44 -17.51 -17.91
N ASP A 349 6.39 -18.82 -18.10
CA ASP A 349 5.14 -19.56 -18.08
C ASP A 349 4.79 -19.99 -16.65
N CYS A 350 3.98 -19.19 -15.97
CA CYS A 350 3.56 -19.47 -14.59
C CYS A 350 2.68 -20.73 -14.45
N SER A 351 2.15 -21.28 -15.54
CA SER A 351 1.41 -22.55 -15.56
C SER A 351 2.32 -23.77 -15.61
N ASN A 352 3.55 -23.59 -16.10
CA ASN A 352 4.58 -24.62 -16.16
C ASN A 352 5.43 -24.59 -14.90
N GLU A 353 5.46 -25.70 -14.14
CA GLU A 353 6.19 -25.77 -12.87
C GLU A 353 7.71 -25.57 -13.05
N GLU A 354 8.29 -26.12 -14.11
CA GLU A 354 9.72 -26.00 -14.41
C GLU A 354 10.10 -24.55 -14.71
N ASP A 355 9.31 -23.83 -15.50
CA ASP A 355 9.55 -22.42 -15.84
C ASP A 355 9.24 -21.48 -14.67
N ARG A 356 8.16 -21.77 -13.93
CA ARG A 356 7.81 -21.04 -12.70
C ARG A 356 8.91 -21.15 -11.63
N ASP A 357 9.46 -22.33 -11.44
CA ASP A 357 10.47 -22.59 -10.40
C ASP A 357 11.92 -22.38 -10.92
N ASN A 358 12.08 -21.94 -12.17
CA ASN A 358 13.38 -21.64 -12.74
C ASN A 358 14.04 -20.43 -12.05
N PHE A 359 15.19 -20.65 -11.43
CA PHE A 359 15.98 -19.64 -10.73
C PHE A 359 16.96 -18.87 -11.63
N ASP A 360 17.06 -19.23 -12.90
CA ASP A 360 17.99 -18.62 -13.86
C ASP A 360 17.38 -17.49 -14.70
N LEU A 361 16.08 -17.25 -14.53
CA LEU A 361 15.34 -16.18 -15.22
C LEU A 361 15.48 -14.83 -14.53
#